data_2b5e7bbe66ba9e85ab36a08c0d557456
#
_entry.id   2b5e7bbe66ba9e85ab36a08c0d557456
#
_cell.length_a   1.000
_cell.length_b   1.000
_cell.length_c   1.000
_cell.angle_alpha   90.00
_cell.angle_beta   90.00
_cell.angle_gamma   90.00
#
_symmetry.space_group_name_H-M   'P 1'
#
loop_
_entity.id
_entity.type
_entity.pdbx_description
1 polymer ?
#
loop_
_entity_poly.entity_id
_entity_poly.type
_entity_poly.pdbx_seq_one_letter_code
_entity_poly.pdbx_strand_id
1 'polypeptide(L)'
;ANVTAVLWDLYDKKNNWNLFGKIGESQLIGYLPGGKTQSGYTHNIGLGKTGGRFNMNFSQELADNKYSSNDMGYFTNNNFIDHNLWMGYKWIKPKAFYNRMNLNFNGTYSVRFMPWDYQTARVNVNLNGQLKSLWFVGFFANVIAEQNDFYEARAAGRVFKRPGRYVYGGWLESNNAKKYSASVE
;
A
#
# COMPACT_ATOMS: atom_id res chain seq x y z
N ALA A 1 12.85 21.86 14.21
CA ALA A 1 11.99 20.67 14.37
C ALA A 1 12.79 19.49 14.91
N ASN A 2 12.13 18.62 15.64
CA ASN A 2 12.70 17.36 16.12
C ASN A 2 11.75 16.22 15.77
N VAL A 3 12.28 15.08 15.28
CA VAL A 3 11.50 13.88 14.98
C VAL A 3 12.19 12.69 15.65
N THR A 4 11.44 11.97 16.47
CA THR A 4 11.93 10.78 17.17
C THR A 4 11.04 9.59 16.81
N ALA A 5 11.62 8.43 16.56
CA ALA A 5 10.88 7.22 16.24
C ALA A 5 11.54 5.97 16.84
N VAL A 6 10.69 4.99 17.17
CA VAL A 6 11.07 3.63 17.50
C VAL A 6 10.58 2.71 16.41
N LEU A 7 11.46 1.82 15.94
CA LEU A 7 11.19 0.86 14.89
C LEU A 7 11.42 -0.55 15.43
N TRP A 8 10.63 -1.52 14.94
CA TRP A 8 10.83 -2.94 15.23
C TRP A 8 10.47 -3.79 14.01
N ASP A 9 11.09 -4.98 13.96
CA ASP A 9 10.83 -6.00 12.96
C ASP A 9 11.08 -7.37 13.60
N LEU A 10 10.00 -8.04 13.98
CA LEU A 10 10.00 -9.24 14.81
C LEU A 10 9.47 -10.42 14.03
N TYR A 11 10.19 -11.54 14.06
CA TYR A 11 9.79 -12.77 13.42
C TYR A 11 9.55 -13.88 14.43
N ASP A 12 8.61 -14.78 14.10
CA ASP A 12 8.49 -16.02 14.84
C ASP A 12 9.68 -16.95 14.57
N LYS A 13 9.89 -17.96 15.43
CA LYS A 13 11.02 -18.90 15.32
C LYS A 13 11.13 -19.63 13.96
N LYS A 14 10.05 -19.72 13.21
CA LYS A 14 9.99 -20.37 11.90
C LYS A 14 9.99 -19.40 10.72
N ASN A 15 10.09 -18.10 10.99
CA ASN A 15 9.97 -17.03 9.98
C ASN A 15 8.69 -17.13 9.14
N ASN A 16 7.59 -17.62 9.73
CA ASN A 16 6.29 -17.70 9.08
C ASN A 16 5.44 -16.45 9.31
N TRP A 17 5.70 -15.76 10.41
CA TRP A 17 4.99 -14.56 10.81
C TRP A 17 5.96 -13.44 11.12
N ASN A 18 5.58 -12.24 10.78
CA ASN A 18 6.35 -11.02 10.97
C ASN A 18 5.46 -9.95 11.58
N LEU A 19 5.87 -9.36 12.69
CA LEU A 19 5.26 -8.19 13.30
C LEU A 19 6.25 -7.03 13.18
N PHE A 20 5.94 -6.06 12.38
CA PHE A 20 6.79 -4.91 12.14
C PHE A 20 6.08 -3.61 12.50
N GLY A 21 6.88 -2.57 12.74
CA GLY A 21 6.28 -1.27 12.96
C GLY A 21 7.26 -0.15 13.22
N LYS A 22 6.67 1.02 13.23
CA LYS A 22 7.28 2.29 13.58
C LYS A 22 6.26 3.10 14.36
N ILE A 23 6.68 3.71 15.45
CA ILE A 23 5.93 4.75 16.17
C ILE A 23 6.85 5.96 16.26
N GLY A 24 6.32 7.14 15.96
CA GLY A 24 7.11 8.36 15.97
C GLY A 24 6.34 9.58 16.46
N GLU A 25 7.09 10.55 16.91
CA GLU A 25 6.63 11.88 17.31
C GLU A 25 7.45 12.95 16.59
N SER A 26 6.77 13.99 16.15
CA SER A 26 7.39 15.23 15.68
C SER A 26 7.14 16.36 16.67
N GLN A 27 8.15 17.18 16.92
CA GLN A 27 8.08 18.34 17.83
C GLN A 27 8.57 19.59 17.09
N LEU A 28 7.67 20.54 16.89
CA LEU A 28 7.98 21.86 16.35
C LEU A 28 8.13 22.84 17.52
N ILE A 29 9.36 23.05 17.95
CA ILE A 29 9.70 23.84 19.13
C ILE A 29 9.52 25.33 18.82
N GLY A 30 8.78 26.05 19.68
CA GLY A 30 8.51 27.47 19.52
C GLY A 30 7.54 27.85 18.39
N TYR A 31 6.87 26.87 17.81
CA TYR A 31 6.00 27.05 16.64
C TYR A 31 4.66 27.73 16.96
N LEU A 32 4.09 27.43 18.12
CA LEU A 32 2.79 27.98 18.53
C LEU A 32 2.94 29.35 19.24
N PRO A 33 1.88 30.17 19.26
CA PRO A 33 1.88 31.43 19.99
C PRO A 33 2.35 31.28 21.45
N GLY A 34 3.19 32.20 21.90
CA GLY A 34 3.82 32.14 23.22
C GLY A 34 5.01 31.18 23.31
N GLY A 35 5.59 30.76 22.16
CA GLY A 35 6.76 29.90 22.13
C GLY A 35 6.48 28.43 22.51
N LYS A 36 5.22 28.01 22.48
CA LYS A 36 4.82 26.63 22.80
C LYS A 36 5.21 25.65 21.69
N THR A 37 5.51 24.42 22.08
CA THR A 37 5.82 23.31 21.15
C THR A 37 4.53 22.71 20.61
N GLN A 38 4.49 22.42 19.30
CA GLN A 38 3.49 21.56 18.71
C GLN A 38 4.04 20.14 18.60
N SER A 39 3.35 19.17 19.19
CA SER A 39 3.66 17.75 19.03
C SER A 39 2.65 17.07 18.13
N GLY A 40 3.14 16.21 17.24
CA GLY A 40 2.34 15.37 16.36
C GLY A 40 2.82 13.92 16.40
N TYR A 41 1.90 12.99 16.16
CA TYR A 41 2.10 11.55 16.27
C TYR A 41 1.98 10.83 14.93
N THR A 42 2.78 9.80 14.72
CA THR A 42 2.69 8.89 13.59
C THR A 42 2.93 7.45 14.00
N HIS A 43 2.32 6.52 13.31
CA HIS A 43 2.71 5.12 13.35
C HIS A 43 2.55 4.42 12.00
N ASN A 44 3.29 3.35 11.81
CA ASN A 44 3.03 2.32 10.81
C ASN A 44 3.22 0.97 11.52
N ILE A 45 2.15 0.18 11.63
CA ILE A 45 2.15 -1.11 12.32
C ILE A 45 1.55 -2.14 11.40
N GLY A 46 2.21 -3.30 11.28
CA GLY A 46 1.73 -4.34 10.39
C GLY A 46 2.07 -5.76 10.86
N LEU A 47 1.26 -6.69 10.35
CA LEU A 47 1.40 -8.13 10.56
C LEU A 47 1.50 -8.81 9.20
N GLY A 48 2.56 -9.58 9.01
CA GLY A 48 2.82 -10.36 7.81
C GLY A 48 2.80 -11.86 8.05
N LYS A 49 2.25 -12.60 7.11
CA LYS A 49 2.48 -14.04 6.97
C LYS A 49 3.41 -14.26 5.79
N THR A 50 4.63 -14.73 6.06
CA THR A 50 5.72 -14.83 5.07
C THR A 50 5.99 -16.26 4.60
N GLY A 51 5.62 -17.25 5.40
CA GLY A 51 5.87 -18.66 5.09
C GLY A 51 4.80 -19.31 4.24
N GLY A 52 5.24 -20.29 3.39
CA GLY A 52 4.36 -21.14 2.60
C GLY A 52 3.91 -20.51 1.27
N ARG A 53 2.84 -21.08 0.69
CA ARG A 53 2.29 -20.64 -0.60
C ARG A 53 1.35 -19.46 -0.49
N PHE A 54 0.67 -19.34 0.64
CA PHE A 54 -0.17 -18.21 0.98
C PHE A 54 0.63 -17.26 1.85
N ASN A 55 0.77 -16.03 1.39
CA ASN A 55 1.40 -14.94 2.10
C ASN A 55 0.38 -13.81 2.24
N MET A 56 0.50 -13.01 3.30
CA MET A 56 -0.32 -11.81 3.51
C MET A 56 0.46 -10.76 4.28
N ASN A 57 0.07 -9.53 4.09
CA ASN A 57 0.54 -8.40 4.88
C ASN A 57 -0.66 -7.47 5.13
N PHE A 58 -0.93 -7.19 6.38
CA PHE A 58 -1.86 -6.14 6.77
C PHE A 58 -1.07 -5.06 7.51
N SER A 59 -1.25 -3.80 7.14
CA SER A 59 -0.65 -2.69 7.83
C SER A 59 -1.61 -1.52 7.97
N GLN A 60 -1.42 -0.77 9.04
CA GLN A 60 -2.06 0.51 9.27
C GLN A 60 -0.98 1.59 9.39
N GLU A 61 -1.11 2.65 8.62
CA GLU A 61 -0.31 3.85 8.75
C GLU A 61 -1.19 5.01 9.19
N LEU A 62 -0.69 5.82 10.11
CA LEU A 62 -1.36 6.99 10.63
C LEU A 62 -0.37 8.14 10.77
N ALA A 63 -0.79 9.32 10.36
CA ALA A 63 -0.21 10.58 10.80
C ALA A 63 -1.33 11.48 11.27
N ASP A 64 -1.24 11.95 12.51
CA ASP A 64 -2.23 12.87 13.05
C ASP A 64 -2.18 14.24 12.34
N ASN A 65 -3.10 15.12 12.64
CA ASN A 65 -3.21 16.44 12.00
C ASN A 65 -2.14 17.46 12.44
N LYS A 66 -1.25 17.07 13.35
CA LYS A 66 -0.16 17.91 13.88
C LYS A 66 1.22 17.36 13.50
N TYR A 67 1.30 16.08 13.10
CA TYR A 67 2.55 15.47 12.71
C TYR A 67 3.19 16.21 11.53
N SER A 68 4.47 16.51 11.64
CA SER A 68 5.24 17.14 10.58
C SER A 68 6.69 16.66 10.61
N SER A 69 7.15 16.14 9.49
CA SER A 69 8.55 15.81 9.23
C SER A 69 9.09 16.58 8.02
N ASN A 70 8.48 17.72 7.68
CA ASN A 70 8.76 18.49 6.47
C ASN A 70 10.20 19.01 6.39
N ASP A 71 10.84 19.30 7.53
CA ASP A 71 12.25 19.72 7.57
C ASP A 71 13.21 18.64 7.06
N MET A 72 12.75 17.39 6.97
CA MET A 72 13.49 16.28 6.35
C MET A 72 13.23 16.15 4.83
N GLY A 73 12.40 17.01 4.25
CA GLY A 73 12.25 17.21 2.81
C GLY A 73 11.30 16.29 2.06
N TYR A 74 10.57 15.38 2.71
CA TYR A 74 9.74 14.40 1.99
C TYR A 74 8.42 14.03 2.67
N PHE A 75 7.75 14.94 3.33
CA PHE A 75 6.42 14.66 3.88
C PHE A 75 5.41 15.63 3.28
N THR A 76 4.42 15.12 2.56
CA THR A 76 3.49 15.97 1.81
C THR A 76 2.21 16.26 2.57
N ASN A 77 1.65 15.26 3.25
CA ASN A 77 0.37 15.38 3.92
C ASN A 77 0.38 14.64 5.26
N ASN A 78 -0.31 15.20 6.24
CA ASN A 78 -0.65 14.54 7.50
C ASN A 78 -2.18 14.34 7.58
N ASN A 79 -2.70 14.01 8.76
CA ASN A 79 -4.12 13.87 9.02
C ASN A 79 -4.79 12.74 8.24
N PHE A 80 -4.16 11.54 8.24
CA PHE A 80 -4.70 10.36 7.58
C PHE A 80 -4.55 9.08 8.42
N ILE A 81 -5.37 8.10 8.11
CA ILE A 81 -5.22 6.70 8.53
C ILE A 81 -5.42 5.84 7.30
N ASP A 82 -4.39 5.10 6.92
CA ASP A 82 -4.38 4.19 5.80
C ASP A 82 -4.32 2.74 6.28
N HIS A 83 -5.26 1.93 5.81
CA HIS A 83 -5.26 0.49 6.01
C HIS A 83 -4.91 -0.18 4.71
N ASN A 84 -3.88 -1.03 4.72
CA ASN A 84 -3.41 -1.75 3.56
C ASN A 84 -3.44 -3.25 3.82
N LEU A 85 -3.99 -4.01 2.89
CA LEU A 85 -4.00 -5.46 2.89
C LEU A 85 -3.44 -5.96 1.57
N TRP A 86 -2.40 -6.75 1.65
CA TRP A 86 -1.92 -7.55 0.54
C TRP A 86 -2.07 -9.03 0.88
N MET A 87 -2.52 -9.82 -0.09
CA MET A 87 -2.57 -11.27 -0.03
C MET A 87 -2.04 -11.86 -1.32
N GLY A 88 -1.23 -12.91 -1.21
CA GLY A 88 -0.66 -13.60 -2.35
C GLY A 88 -0.76 -15.11 -2.22
N TYR A 89 -1.10 -15.79 -3.32
CA TYR A 89 -1.05 -17.24 -3.40
C TYR A 89 -0.21 -17.69 -4.59
N LYS A 90 0.71 -18.64 -4.36
CA LYS A 90 1.68 -19.12 -5.35
C LYS A 90 1.47 -20.60 -5.67
N TRP A 91 1.19 -20.92 -6.92
CA TRP A 91 1.23 -22.28 -7.44
C TRP A 91 2.62 -22.53 -8.04
N ILE A 92 3.50 -23.12 -7.24
CA ILE A 92 4.92 -23.31 -7.59
C ILE A 92 5.23 -24.68 -8.24
N LYS A 93 4.28 -25.63 -8.18
CA LYS A 93 4.42 -26.93 -8.81
C LYS A 93 3.67 -26.95 -10.13
N PRO A 94 4.30 -27.38 -11.22
CA PRO A 94 3.65 -27.54 -12.52
C PRO A 94 2.41 -28.43 -12.43
N LYS A 95 1.32 -28.00 -13.05
CA LYS A 95 0.11 -28.79 -13.24
C LYS A 95 -0.46 -28.52 -14.63
N ALA A 96 -1.35 -29.44 -15.09
CA ALA A 96 -2.13 -29.30 -16.33
C ALA A 96 -1.49 -28.38 -17.39
N PHE A 97 -1.87 -27.11 -17.42
CA PHE A 97 -1.50 -26.15 -18.46
C PHE A 97 -0.41 -25.13 -18.03
N TYR A 98 -0.04 -25.06 -16.76
CA TYR A 98 0.93 -24.08 -16.26
C TYR A 98 2.17 -24.72 -15.61
N ASN A 99 3.28 -23.98 -15.61
CA ASN A 99 4.49 -24.27 -14.83
C ASN A 99 4.42 -23.63 -13.44
N ARG A 100 3.99 -22.36 -13.40
CA ARG A 100 3.79 -21.58 -12.15
C ARG A 100 2.72 -20.51 -12.37
N MET A 101 2.02 -20.19 -11.30
CA MET A 101 1.05 -19.08 -11.28
C MET A 101 1.11 -18.34 -9.95
N ASN A 102 0.76 -17.08 -9.97
CA ASN A 102 0.64 -16.21 -8.80
C ASN A 102 -0.68 -15.44 -8.88
N LEU A 103 -1.40 -15.42 -7.78
CA LEU A 103 -2.56 -14.56 -7.58
C LEU A 103 -2.24 -13.58 -6.46
N ASN A 104 -2.44 -12.30 -6.71
CA ASN A 104 -2.26 -11.24 -5.72
C ASN A 104 -3.55 -10.45 -5.59
N PHE A 105 -3.86 -10.11 -4.36
CA PHE A 105 -4.92 -9.20 -3.98
C PHE A 105 -4.32 -8.04 -3.19
N ASN A 106 -4.71 -6.82 -3.51
CA ASN A 106 -4.35 -5.62 -2.77
C ASN A 106 -5.63 -4.86 -2.42
N GLY A 107 -5.76 -4.45 -1.18
CA GLY A 107 -6.83 -3.59 -0.70
C GLY A 107 -6.25 -2.40 0.05
N THR A 108 -6.79 -1.22 -0.21
CA THR A 108 -6.46 -0.01 0.54
C THR A 108 -7.76 0.66 0.96
N TYR A 109 -7.83 1.09 2.21
CA TYR A 109 -8.91 1.91 2.75
C TYR A 109 -8.31 3.06 3.53
N SER A 110 -8.66 4.28 3.17
CA SER A 110 -8.09 5.51 3.72
C SER A 110 -9.18 6.43 4.25
N VAL A 111 -8.94 6.97 5.43
CA VAL A 111 -9.77 8.00 6.07
C VAL A 111 -8.90 9.13 6.60
N ARG A 112 -9.48 10.29 6.83
CA ARG A 112 -8.83 11.33 7.62
C ARG A 112 -8.76 10.91 9.09
N PHE A 113 -7.69 11.32 9.79
CA PHE A 113 -7.61 11.14 11.23
C PHE A 113 -8.63 12.04 11.97
N MET A 114 -8.76 13.29 11.51
CA MET A 114 -9.70 14.25 12.12
C MET A 114 -10.22 15.28 11.09
N PRO A 115 -11.56 15.44 10.99
CA PRO A 115 -12.60 14.52 11.45
C PRO A 115 -12.48 13.19 10.71
N TRP A 116 -13.14 12.12 11.15
CA TRP A 116 -13.06 10.76 10.59
C TRP A 116 -13.81 10.65 9.25
N ASP A 117 -13.26 11.33 8.23
CA ASP A 117 -13.87 11.39 6.91
C ASP A 117 -13.26 10.34 5.96
N TYR A 118 -14.10 9.69 5.19
CA TYR A 118 -13.67 8.79 4.12
C TYR A 118 -12.86 9.51 3.04
N GLN A 119 -11.74 8.94 2.64
CA GLN A 119 -10.89 9.44 1.55
C GLN A 119 -10.95 8.54 0.31
N THR A 120 -10.60 7.25 0.43
CA THR A 120 -10.56 6.34 -0.70
C THR A 120 -10.66 4.89 -0.27
N ALA A 121 -11.20 4.07 -1.16
CA ALA A 121 -11.11 2.61 -1.11
C ALA A 121 -10.68 2.07 -2.48
N ARG A 122 -9.74 1.13 -2.49
CA ARG A 122 -9.23 0.49 -3.71
C ARG A 122 -9.11 -1.00 -3.50
N VAL A 123 -9.42 -1.75 -4.54
CA VAL A 123 -9.14 -3.17 -4.62
C VAL A 123 -8.45 -3.45 -5.96
N ASN A 124 -7.37 -4.22 -5.91
CA ASN A 124 -6.65 -4.67 -7.08
C ASN A 124 -6.44 -6.18 -6.99
N VAL A 125 -6.69 -6.88 -8.08
CA VAL A 125 -6.40 -8.30 -8.24
C VAL A 125 -5.49 -8.50 -9.43
N ASN A 126 -4.44 -9.30 -9.27
CA ASN A 126 -3.52 -9.66 -10.34
C ASN A 126 -3.35 -11.18 -10.37
N LEU A 127 -3.54 -11.77 -11.52
CA LEU A 127 -3.21 -13.16 -11.81
C LEU A 127 -2.15 -13.19 -12.90
N ASN A 128 -1.02 -13.84 -12.66
CA ASN A 128 0.02 -13.98 -13.66
C ASN A 128 0.68 -15.36 -13.56
N GLY A 129 1.25 -15.81 -14.66
CA GLY A 129 1.89 -17.12 -14.69
C GLY A 129 2.61 -17.45 -15.97
N GLN A 130 3.33 -18.55 -15.90
CA GLN A 130 3.99 -19.17 -17.04
C GLN A 130 3.26 -20.45 -17.42
N LEU A 131 2.83 -20.53 -18.67
CA LEU A 131 2.22 -21.71 -19.26
C LEU A 131 3.27 -22.79 -19.57
N LYS A 132 2.84 -24.03 -19.82
CA LYS A 132 3.73 -25.12 -20.27
C LYS A 132 4.39 -24.85 -21.61
N SER A 133 3.75 -24.07 -22.47
CA SER A 133 4.31 -23.56 -23.74
C SER A 133 5.42 -22.54 -23.56
N LEU A 134 5.79 -22.19 -22.31
CA LEU A 134 6.73 -21.14 -21.93
C LEU A 134 6.25 -19.72 -22.29
N TRP A 135 4.98 -19.56 -22.54
CA TRP A 135 4.36 -18.25 -22.65
C TRP A 135 4.07 -17.69 -21.27
N PHE A 136 4.16 -16.37 -21.12
CA PHE A 136 3.75 -15.67 -19.93
C PHE A 136 2.39 -15.00 -20.18
N VAL A 137 1.53 -15.09 -19.19
CA VAL A 137 0.19 -14.50 -19.23
C VAL A 137 -0.08 -13.74 -17.95
N GLY A 138 -0.79 -12.65 -18.06
CA GLY A 138 -1.23 -11.86 -16.91
C GLY A 138 -2.60 -11.27 -17.14
N PHE A 139 -3.31 -11.08 -16.05
CA PHE A 139 -4.57 -10.37 -15.98
C PHE A 139 -4.58 -9.49 -14.73
N PHE A 140 -5.14 -8.30 -14.83
CA PHE A 140 -5.36 -7.44 -13.69
C PHE A 140 -6.74 -6.80 -13.71
N ALA A 141 -7.27 -6.53 -12.53
CA ALA A 141 -8.49 -5.75 -12.36
C ALA A 141 -8.32 -4.82 -11.15
N ASN A 142 -8.69 -3.55 -11.34
CA ASN A 142 -8.69 -2.53 -10.31
C ASN A 142 -10.09 -1.96 -10.17
N VAL A 143 -10.56 -1.87 -8.94
CA VAL A 143 -11.78 -1.16 -8.56
C VAL A 143 -11.36 -0.03 -7.62
N ILE A 144 -11.66 1.18 -8.00
CA ILE A 144 -11.40 2.37 -7.21
C ILE A 144 -12.76 3.00 -6.94
N ALA A 145 -13.15 3.08 -5.67
CA ALA A 145 -14.38 3.74 -5.27
C ALA A 145 -14.28 5.27 -5.49
N GLU A 146 -15.39 5.95 -5.38
CA GLU A 146 -15.39 7.43 -5.34
C GLU A 146 -14.44 7.94 -4.26
N GLN A 147 -13.67 8.98 -4.57
CA GLN A 147 -12.61 9.48 -3.69
C GLN A 147 -12.90 10.91 -3.25
N ASN A 148 -12.60 11.20 -1.99
CA ASN A 148 -12.58 12.55 -1.45
C ASN A 148 -11.12 12.95 -1.19
N ASP A 149 -10.58 13.81 -2.04
CA ASP A 149 -9.23 14.34 -1.91
C ASP A 149 -9.29 15.68 -1.17
N PHE A 150 -8.89 15.66 0.09
CA PHE A 150 -8.92 16.83 0.98
C PHE A 150 -7.68 17.72 0.83
N TYR A 151 -6.68 17.28 0.09
CA TYR A 151 -5.39 17.96 -0.03
C TYR A 151 -5.26 18.72 -1.35
N GLU A 152 -5.75 18.16 -2.45
CA GLU A 152 -5.62 18.75 -3.79
C GLU A 152 -6.38 20.07 -3.93
N ALA A 153 -7.50 20.23 -3.22
CA ALA A 153 -8.26 21.48 -3.23
C ALA A 153 -7.46 22.69 -2.72
N ARG A 154 -6.41 22.48 -1.91
CA ARG A 154 -5.51 23.50 -1.32
C ARG A 154 -6.24 24.68 -0.65
N ALA A 155 -7.50 24.47 -0.27
CA ALA A 155 -8.36 25.43 0.37
C ALA A 155 -9.08 24.78 1.55
N ALA A 156 -9.04 25.40 2.70
CA ALA A 156 -9.68 24.91 3.92
C ALA A 156 -11.17 24.64 3.70
N GLY A 157 -11.64 23.48 4.16
CA GLY A 157 -13.04 23.07 4.08
C GLY A 157 -13.53 22.66 2.70
N ARG A 158 -12.65 22.62 1.67
CA ARG A 158 -12.98 22.12 0.35
C ARG A 158 -12.45 20.71 0.13
N VAL A 159 -13.20 19.95 -0.66
CA VAL A 159 -12.87 18.57 -1.05
C VAL A 159 -12.90 18.46 -2.57
N PHE A 160 -11.89 17.85 -3.15
CA PHE A 160 -11.89 17.51 -4.56
C PHE A 160 -12.41 16.07 -4.72
N LYS A 161 -13.58 15.92 -5.32
CA LYS A 161 -14.20 14.61 -5.56
C LYS A 161 -13.71 14.02 -6.87
N ARG A 162 -13.25 12.76 -6.82
CA ARG A 162 -12.88 11.98 -8.00
C ARG A 162 -13.87 10.84 -8.17
N PRO A 163 -14.43 10.63 -9.36
CA PRO A 163 -15.36 9.53 -9.60
C PRO A 163 -14.69 8.18 -9.42
N GLY A 164 -15.48 7.20 -9.02
CA GLY A 164 -15.06 5.80 -9.02
C GLY A 164 -14.74 5.32 -10.43
N ARG A 165 -13.87 4.33 -10.55
CA ARG A 165 -13.46 3.76 -11.83
C ARG A 165 -13.10 2.28 -11.72
N TYR A 166 -13.31 1.60 -12.83
CA TYR A 166 -12.89 0.23 -13.06
C TYR A 166 -11.81 0.24 -14.14
N VAL A 167 -10.71 -0.46 -13.89
CA VAL A 167 -9.62 -0.63 -14.86
C VAL A 167 -9.28 -2.11 -14.87
N TYR A 168 -9.31 -2.73 -16.02
CA TYR A 168 -8.91 -4.13 -16.20
C TYR A 168 -8.14 -4.29 -17.48
N GLY A 169 -7.30 -5.28 -17.52
CA GLY A 169 -6.50 -5.59 -18.69
C GLY A 169 -5.77 -6.91 -18.50
N GLY A 170 -5.04 -7.28 -19.53
CA GLY A 170 -4.22 -8.48 -19.52
C GLY A 170 -3.13 -8.38 -20.57
N TRP A 171 -2.12 -9.19 -20.37
CA TRP A 171 -0.98 -9.25 -21.26
C TRP A 171 -0.61 -10.70 -21.60
N LEU A 172 -0.06 -10.86 -22.76
CA LEU A 172 0.43 -12.14 -23.25
C LEU A 172 1.82 -11.93 -23.86
N GLU A 173 2.79 -12.71 -23.42
CA GLU A 173 4.16 -12.70 -23.92
C GLU A 173 4.55 -14.07 -24.40
N SER A 174 5.04 -14.17 -25.63
CA SER A 174 5.47 -15.43 -26.19
C SER A 174 6.80 -15.91 -25.59
N ASN A 175 7.18 -17.15 -25.90
CA ASN A 175 8.44 -17.73 -25.42
C ASN A 175 9.66 -16.97 -25.96
N ASN A 176 10.34 -16.21 -25.10
CA ASN A 176 11.52 -15.42 -25.44
C ASN A 176 12.79 -16.24 -25.75
N ALA A 177 12.77 -17.56 -25.53
CA ALA A 177 13.85 -18.44 -25.97
C ALA A 177 13.76 -18.81 -27.45
N LYS A 178 12.71 -18.41 -28.14
CA LYS A 178 12.54 -18.60 -29.59
C LYS A 178 13.24 -17.50 -30.37
N LYS A 179 13.55 -17.79 -31.65
CA LYS A 179 14.18 -16.82 -32.57
C LYS A 179 13.33 -15.53 -32.74
N TYR A 180 12.01 -15.66 -32.61
CA TYR A 180 11.06 -14.56 -32.66
C TYR A 180 10.20 -14.60 -31.40
N SER A 181 10.00 -13.45 -30.80
CA SER A 181 9.09 -13.24 -29.67
C SER A 181 8.16 -12.08 -29.96
N ALA A 182 6.97 -12.10 -29.36
CA ALA A 182 5.98 -11.06 -29.45
C ALA A 182 5.27 -10.91 -28.12
N SER A 183 4.85 -9.70 -27.80
CA SER A 183 4.01 -9.37 -26.64
C SER A 183 2.83 -8.53 -27.08
N VAL A 184 1.72 -8.67 -26.35
CA VAL A 184 0.49 -7.89 -26.52
C VAL A 184 -0.09 -7.53 -25.17
N GLU A 185 -0.55 -6.33 -25.02
CA GLU A 185 -1.20 -5.80 -23.82
C GLU A 185 -2.56 -5.18 -24.18
#